data_6e4728b08522b0504a43c563df07175f
#
_entry.id   6e4728b08522b0504a43c563df07175f
#
_cell.length_a   1.000
_cell.length_b   1.000
_cell.length_c   1.000
_cell.angle_alpha   90.00
_cell.angle_beta   90.00
_cell.angle_gamma   90.00
#
_symmetry.space_group_name_H-M   'P 1'
#
loop_
_entity.id
_entity.type
_entity.pdbx_description
1 polymer ?
#
loop_
_entity_poly.entity_id
_entity_poly.type
_entity_poly.pdbx_seq_one_letter_code
_entity_poly.pdbx_strand_id
1 'polypeptide(L)'
;MSHCVKVFFVARMVLKMSSKIIIDTQTLTRTLARLAHEIIEHSEGYEEVYLVGIKRRGAPLAKMLKTNIESFSNLKVHLGELDITLYRDDLSEKYSSPQLNGTQIDFDVTNKNIILVDDVLFTGRTARAAMDAIIKLGRPAKIQLAVIIDRGHRELPICANYVGKNIPTSSDEFVSVKVNEIDGAFRAELYKNS
;
A
#
# COMPACT_ATOMS: atom_id res chain seq x y z
N MET A 1 12.19 33.53 9.16
CA MET A 1 10.77 33.37 9.55
C MET A 1 10.40 31.95 9.33
N SER A 2 10.01 31.33 10.20
CA SER A 2 10.36 30.36 11.21
C SER A 2 9.53 29.08 10.95
N HIS A 3 10.19 27.94 11.12
CA HIS A 3 9.63 26.57 11.09
C HIS A 3 8.32 26.40 11.91
N CYS A 4 8.10 27.27 12.89
CA CYS A 4 6.93 27.27 13.77
C CYS A 4 5.62 27.64 13.03
N VAL A 5 5.66 28.45 11.97
CA VAL A 5 4.47 28.92 11.23
C VAL A 5 3.92 27.80 10.33
N LYS A 6 4.77 26.93 9.77
CA LYS A 6 4.32 25.80 8.92
C LYS A 6 3.63 24.69 9.74
N VAL A 7 4.12 24.40 10.94
CA VAL A 7 3.52 23.40 11.83
C VAL A 7 2.15 23.88 12.33
N PHE A 8 2.00 25.19 12.62
CA PHE A 8 0.72 25.78 13.03
C PHE A 8 -0.31 25.82 11.88
N PHE A 9 0.15 26.00 10.64
CA PHE A 9 -0.75 26.01 9.48
C PHE A 9 -1.28 24.61 9.14
N VAL A 10 -0.43 23.57 9.22
CA VAL A 10 -0.84 22.18 9.04
C VAL A 10 -1.76 21.71 10.16
N ALA A 11 -1.47 22.05 11.43
CA ALA A 11 -2.34 21.74 12.56
C ALA A 11 -3.69 22.46 12.47
N ARG A 12 -3.73 23.69 11.93
CA ARG A 12 -4.99 24.47 11.76
C ARG A 12 -5.82 23.97 10.57
N MET A 13 -5.19 23.34 9.57
CA MET A 13 -5.89 22.75 8.43
C MET A 13 -6.55 21.42 8.80
N VAL A 14 -5.96 20.61 9.70
CA VAL A 14 -6.53 19.36 10.21
C VAL A 14 -7.77 19.60 11.09
N LEU A 15 -7.90 20.78 11.69
CA LEU A 15 -9.05 21.12 12.57
C LEU A 15 -10.38 21.44 11.83
N LYS A 16 -10.40 21.43 10.48
CA LYS A 16 -11.59 21.70 9.67
C LYS A 16 -12.04 20.55 8.77
N MET A 17 -11.42 19.37 8.88
CA MET A 17 -11.83 18.22 8.06
C MET A 17 -12.85 17.38 8.81
N SER A 18 -14.06 17.26 8.26
CA SER A 18 -15.00 16.24 8.73
C SER A 18 -14.51 14.86 8.32
N SER A 19 -14.46 13.90 9.24
CA SER A 19 -14.12 12.52 8.93
C SER A 19 -15.32 11.61 9.12
N LYS A 20 -15.48 10.64 8.22
CA LYS A 20 -16.50 9.59 8.29
C LYS A 20 -15.83 8.22 8.17
N ILE A 21 -16.14 7.30 9.08
CA ILE A 21 -15.72 5.91 8.94
C ILE A 21 -16.49 5.29 7.76
N ILE A 22 -15.77 4.78 6.77
CA ILE A 22 -16.31 4.13 5.58
C ILE A 22 -16.12 2.61 5.57
N ILE A 23 -15.14 2.13 6.35
CA ILE A 23 -14.92 0.71 6.62
C ILE A 23 -14.53 0.59 8.09
N ASP A 24 -15.32 -0.16 8.87
CA ASP A 24 -15.01 -0.47 10.26
C ASP A 24 -13.97 -1.60 10.37
N THR A 25 -13.49 -1.84 11.59
CA THR A 25 -12.49 -2.87 11.89
C THR A 25 -12.92 -4.26 11.44
N GLN A 26 -14.18 -4.65 11.68
CA GLN A 26 -14.68 -5.98 11.34
C GLN A 26 -14.74 -6.18 9.82
N THR A 27 -15.24 -5.20 9.09
CA THR A 27 -15.32 -5.21 7.64
C THR A 27 -13.92 -5.21 7.01
N LEU A 28 -12.98 -4.46 7.58
CA LEU A 28 -11.59 -4.41 7.10
C LEU A 28 -10.88 -5.76 7.30
N THR A 29 -11.09 -6.41 8.45
CA THR A 29 -10.58 -7.77 8.72
C THR A 29 -11.13 -8.79 7.73
N ARG A 30 -12.44 -8.75 7.45
CA ARG A 30 -13.07 -9.63 6.44
C ARG A 30 -12.55 -9.35 5.04
N THR A 31 -12.28 -8.10 4.72
CA THR A 31 -11.71 -7.69 3.43
C THR A 31 -10.31 -8.28 3.24
N LEU A 32 -9.44 -8.21 4.27
CA LEU A 32 -8.12 -8.84 4.21
C LEU A 32 -8.19 -10.37 4.08
N ALA A 33 -9.11 -11.02 4.79
CA ALA A 33 -9.32 -12.46 4.65
C ALA A 33 -9.74 -12.85 3.22
N ARG A 34 -10.68 -12.08 2.62
CA ARG A 34 -11.09 -12.29 1.22
C ARG A 34 -9.94 -12.08 0.24
N LEU A 35 -9.16 -11.01 0.39
CA LEU A 35 -7.96 -10.78 -0.44
C LEU A 35 -6.94 -11.91 -0.32
N ALA A 36 -6.76 -12.47 0.89
CA ALA A 36 -5.90 -13.63 1.09
C ALA A 36 -6.40 -14.85 0.31
N HIS A 37 -7.70 -15.15 0.32
CA HIS A 37 -8.29 -16.22 -0.49
C HIS A 37 -8.12 -15.98 -1.99
N GLU A 38 -8.34 -14.76 -2.49
CA GLU A 38 -8.12 -14.42 -3.89
C GLU A 38 -6.64 -14.63 -4.31
N ILE A 39 -5.70 -14.26 -3.44
CA ILE A 39 -4.27 -14.48 -3.68
C ILE A 39 -3.96 -15.99 -3.73
N ILE A 40 -4.51 -16.78 -2.81
CA ILE A 40 -4.34 -18.25 -2.78
C ILE A 40 -4.85 -18.86 -4.08
N GLU A 41 -6.06 -18.53 -4.52
CA GLU A 41 -6.65 -19.03 -5.76
C GLU A 41 -5.79 -18.70 -6.99
N HIS A 42 -5.27 -17.46 -7.07
CA HIS A 42 -4.38 -17.06 -8.18
C HIS A 42 -2.94 -17.59 -8.06
N SER A 43 -2.62 -18.23 -6.94
CA SER A 43 -1.34 -18.89 -6.68
C SER A 43 -1.42 -20.41 -6.83
N GLU A 44 -2.50 -20.95 -7.40
CA GLU A 44 -2.66 -22.37 -7.66
C GLU A 44 -1.51 -22.90 -8.54
N GLY A 45 -0.89 -24.00 -8.11
CA GLY A 45 0.30 -24.57 -8.75
C GLY A 45 1.64 -23.98 -8.28
N TYR A 46 1.64 -23.03 -7.36
CA TYR A 46 2.83 -22.50 -6.70
C TYR A 46 2.91 -23.00 -5.25
N GLU A 47 4.13 -23.15 -4.73
CA GLU A 47 4.37 -23.50 -3.32
C GLU A 47 4.67 -22.25 -2.46
N GLU A 48 5.02 -21.15 -3.12
CA GLU A 48 5.50 -19.92 -2.48
C GLU A 48 4.79 -18.67 -3.01
N VAL A 49 4.53 -17.73 -2.13
CA VAL A 49 4.00 -16.39 -2.42
C VAL A 49 4.98 -15.33 -1.94
N TYR A 50 5.21 -14.28 -2.72
CA TYR A 50 6.11 -13.21 -2.42
C TYR A 50 5.36 -11.89 -2.28
N LEU A 51 5.16 -11.45 -1.04
CA LEU A 51 4.51 -10.17 -0.72
C LEU A 51 5.55 -9.10 -0.44
N VAL A 52 5.34 -7.91 -0.99
CA VAL A 52 6.15 -6.73 -0.70
C VAL A 52 5.25 -5.57 -0.30
N GLY A 53 5.28 -5.22 0.97
CA GLY A 53 4.50 -4.10 1.51
C GLY A 53 5.18 -2.76 1.23
N ILE A 54 4.45 -1.82 0.61
CA ILE A 54 4.94 -0.47 0.36
C ILE A 54 4.84 0.33 1.68
N LYS A 55 5.95 0.89 2.14
CA LYS A 55 5.96 1.72 3.34
C LYS A 55 5.15 3.01 3.12
N ARG A 56 4.40 3.48 4.12
CA ARG A 56 4.35 3.03 5.52
C ARG A 56 3.26 1.98 5.78
N ARG A 57 2.02 2.16 5.27
CA ARG A 57 0.86 1.34 5.65
C ARG A 57 0.76 0.01 4.90
N GLY A 58 1.33 -0.10 3.72
CA GLY A 58 1.37 -1.36 2.99
C GLY A 58 2.17 -2.46 3.71
N ALA A 59 3.23 -2.12 4.47
CA ALA A 59 4.04 -3.10 5.17
C ALA A 59 3.24 -3.88 6.27
N PRO A 60 2.55 -3.25 7.23
CA PRO A 60 1.72 -3.97 8.19
C PRO A 60 0.54 -4.70 7.53
N LEU A 61 -0.04 -4.17 6.44
CA LEU A 61 -1.09 -4.86 5.68
C LEU A 61 -0.57 -6.13 5.00
N ALA A 62 0.62 -6.10 4.43
CA ALA A 62 1.28 -7.27 3.86
C ALA A 62 1.56 -8.35 4.92
N LYS A 63 1.95 -7.95 6.13
CA LYS A 63 2.13 -8.86 7.27
C LYS A 63 0.81 -9.54 7.69
N MET A 64 -0.30 -8.79 7.72
CA MET A 64 -1.62 -9.35 8.00
C MET A 64 -2.07 -10.31 6.89
N LEU A 65 -1.84 -9.98 5.61
CA LEU A 65 -2.12 -10.87 4.48
C LEU A 65 -1.28 -12.14 4.55
N LYS A 66 0.01 -12.05 4.87
CA LYS A 66 0.87 -13.23 5.10
C LYS A 66 0.26 -14.15 6.15
N THR A 67 -0.09 -13.61 7.33
CA THR A 67 -0.71 -14.40 8.40
C THR A 67 -1.99 -15.11 7.94
N ASN A 68 -2.86 -14.42 7.19
CA ASN A 68 -4.07 -15.01 6.65
C ASN A 68 -3.78 -16.10 5.62
N ILE A 69 -2.90 -15.87 4.65
CA ILE A 69 -2.53 -16.85 3.62
C ILE A 69 -1.97 -18.12 4.26
N GLU A 70 -1.02 -17.98 5.19
CA GLU A 70 -0.41 -19.11 5.90
C GLU A 70 -1.40 -19.85 6.81
N SER A 71 -2.45 -19.16 7.31
CA SER A 71 -3.51 -19.81 8.10
C SER A 71 -4.56 -20.53 7.26
N PHE A 72 -4.76 -20.13 6.00
CA PHE A 72 -5.79 -20.70 5.10
C PHE A 72 -5.23 -21.72 4.11
N SER A 73 -3.90 -21.80 3.97
CA SER A 73 -3.24 -22.66 3.00
C SER A 73 -1.89 -23.18 3.53
N ASN A 74 -1.29 -24.10 2.76
CA ASN A 74 0.08 -24.58 3.03
C ASN A 74 1.14 -23.78 2.25
N LEU A 75 0.78 -22.64 1.67
CA LEU A 75 1.71 -21.80 0.92
C LEU A 75 2.72 -21.16 1.87
N LYS A 76 3.99 -21.18 1.49
CA LYS A 76 5.03 -20.44 2.18
C LYS A 76 5.02 -18.99 1.70
N VAL A 77 4.91 -18.03 2.61
CA VAL A 77 4.86 -16.61 2.27
C VAL A 77 6.15 -15.89 2.65
N HIS A 78 6.84 -15.39 1.63
CA HIS A 78 7.98 -14.49 1.79
C HIS A 78 7.47 -13.06 1.89
N LEU A 79 7.99 -12.30 2.85
CA LEU A 79 7.57 -10.93 3.11
C LEU A 79 8.77 -9.99 2.97
N GLY A 80 8.59 -8.93 2.18
CA GLY A 80 9.51 -7.81 2.06
C GLY A 80 8.83 -6.49 2.37
N GLU A 81 9.63 -5.48 2.71
CA GLU A 81 9.19 -4.11 2.90
C GLU A 81 9.94 -3.19 1.93
N LEU A 82 9.23 -2.35 1.22
CA LEU A 82 9.76 -1.45 0.21
C LEU A 82 9.56 0.01 0.60
N ASP A 83 10.65 0.76 0.69
CA ASP A 83 10.61 2.21 0.87
C ASP A 83 10.76 2.91 -0.49
N ILE A 84 9.71 3.63 -0.89
CA ILE A 84 9.66 4.32 -2.18
C ILE A 84 9.94 5.83 -2.06
N THR A 85 10.35 6.32 -0.91
CA THR A 85 10.53 7.77 -0.66
C THR A 85 11.44 8.42 -1.70
N LEU A 86 12.45 7.70 -2.18
CA LEU A 86 13.41 8.18 -3.18
C LEU A 86 12.95 8.00 -4.64
N TYR A 87 11.83 7.32 -4.87
CA TYR A 87 11.29 7.04 -6.21
C TYR A 87 10.05 7.87 -6.54
N ARG A 88 9.62 8.73 -5.62
CA ARG A 88 8.45 9.60 -5.81
C ARG A 88 8.85 10.84 -6.59
N ASP A 89 8.14 11.10 -7.68
CA ASP A 89 8.36 12.24 -8.59
C ASP A 89 8.19 13.60 -7.88
N ASP A 90 7.35 13.65 -6.83
CA ASP A 90 7.04 14.85 -6.06
C ASP A 90 8.13 15.24 -5.03
N LEU A 91 9.18 14.41 -4.85
CA LEU A 91 10.28 14.61 -3.90
C LEU A 91 11.66 14.67 -4.56
N SER A 92 11.76 14.63 -5.88
CA SER A 92 12.99 14.35 -6.65
C SER A 92 14.02 15.49 -6.73
N GLU A 93 13.81 16.65 -6.11
CA GLU A 93 14.77 17.77 -6.24
C GLU A 93 16.03 17.68 -5.37
N LYS A 94 16.27 16.63 -4.56
CA LYS A 94 17.36 16.66 -3.56
C LYS A 94 18.34 15.48 -3.51
N TYR A 95 18.20 14.43 -4.31
CA TYR A 95 19.07 13.26 -4.15
C TYR A 95 19.69 12.78 -5.46
N SER A 96 21.02 12.91 -5.56
CA SER A 96 21.84 12.52 -6.72
C SER A 96 22.19 11.02 -6.79
N SER A 97 21.73 10.20 -5.85
CA SER A 97 21.90 8.74 -5.88
C SER A 97 20.79 8.07 -5.07
N PRO A 98 19.94 7.23 -5.68
CA PRO A 98 18.93 6.49 -4.94
C PRO A 98 19.59 5.36 -4.14
N GLN A 99 19.82 5.58 -2.85
CA GLN A 99 20.12 4.50 -1.92
C GLN A 99 18.79 3.93 -1.42
N LEU A 100 18.64 2.59 -1.44
CA LEU A 100 17.47 1.86 -0.94
C LEU A 100 17.43 1.86 0.61
N ASN A 101 17.62 3.02 1.22
CA ASN A 101 17.59 3.18 2.67
C ASN A 101 16.17 2.86 3.18
N GLY A 102 16.06 1.81 4.01
CA GLY A 102 14.80 1.39 4.60
C GLY A 102 14.04 0.30 3.84
N THR A 103 14.50 -0.16 2.67
CA THR A 103 14.00 -1.35 1.98
C THR A 103 14.59 -2.61 2.63
N GLN A 104 13.73 -3.58 2.94
CA GLN A 104 14.10 -4.87 3.53
C GLN A 104 13.42 -5.98 2.72
N ILE A 105 14.14 -6.54 1.74
CA ILE A 105 13.69 -7.65 0.90
C ILE A 105 14.81 -8.69 0.92
N ASP A 106 14.62 -9.74 1.72
CA ASP A 106 15.65 -10.76 2.00
C ASP A 106 15.57 -11.96 1.04
N PHE A 107 14.89 -11.80 -0.11
CA PHE A 107 14.77 -12.83 -1.14
C PHE A 107 15.10 -12.26 -2.53
N ASP A 108 15.57 -13.12 -3.44
CA ASP A 108 15.76 -12.75 -4.85
C ASP A 108 14.39 -12.59 -5.54
N VAL A 109 14.17 -11.43 -6.15
CA VAL A 109 12.94 -11.11 -6.89
C VAL A 109 12.96 -11.68 -8.32
N THR A 110 14.12 -12.15 -8.81
CA THR A 110 14.30 -12.61 -10.18
C THR A 110 13.48 -13.87 -10.46
N ASN A 111 12.71 -13.84 -11.54
CA ASN A 111 11.79 -14.91 -11.94
C ASN A 111 10.68 -15.24 -10.91
N LYS A 112 10.42 -14.36 -9.94
CA LYS A 112 9.33 -14.54 -8.95
C LYS A 112 8.09 -13.74 -9.32
N ASN A 113 6.92 -14.21 -8.87
CA ASN A 113 5.67 -13.46 -8.94
C ASN A 113 5.58 -12.59 -7.68
N ILE A 114 5.81 -11.30 -7.81
CA ILE A 114 5.82 -10.34 -6.70
C ILE A 114 4.44 -9.69 -6.58
N ILE A 115 3.88 -9.68 -5.38
CA ILE A 115 2.63 -8.98 -5.06
C ILE A 115 2.98 -7.75 -4.21
N LEU A 116 2.88 -6.57 -4.80
CA LEU A 116 2.98 -5.30 -4.08
C LEU A 116 1.70 -5.08 -3.26
N VAL A 117 1.84 -4.65 -2.02
CA VAL A 117 0.70 -4.38 -1.12
C VAL A 117 0.73 -2.92 -0.70
N ASP A 118 -0.40 -2.22 -0.88
CA ASP A 118 -0.58 -0.83 -0.45
C ASP A 118 -1.96 -0.63 0.19
N ASP A 119 -2.17 0.51 0.85
CA ASP A 119 -3.43 0.83 1.52
C ASP A 119 -4.46 1.40 0.53
N VAL A 120 -4.10 2.39 -0.28
CA VAL A 120 -5.01 3.11 -1.18
C VAL A 120 -4.40 3.30 -2.56
N LEU A 121 -5.09 2.81 -3.58
CA LEU A 121 -4.76 3.14 -4.96
C LEU A 121 -5.50 4.40 -5.39
N PHE A 122 -4.75 5.43 -5.77
CA PHE A 122 -5.24 6.72 -6.24
C PHE A 122 -4.73 7.00 -7.67
N THR A 123 -3.74 7.86 -7.83
CA THR A 123 -3.20 8.27 -9.14
C THR A 123 -2.40 7.16 -9.84
N GLY A 124 -1.88 6.19 -9.09
CA GLY A 124 -0.97 5.14 -9.56
C GLY A 124 0.52 5.47 -9.40
N ARG A 125 0.88 6.70 -8.96
CA ARG A 125 2.29 7.12 -8.84
C ARG A 125 3.06 6.29 -7.82
N THR A 126 2.46 5.98 -6.67
CA THR A 126 3.05 5.09 -5.65
C THR A 126 3.33 3.69 -6.23
N ALA A 127 2.36 3.10 -6.90
CA ALA A 127 2.51 1.78 -7.51
C ALA A 127 3.61 1.78 -8.61
N ARG A 128 3.66 2.81 -9.46
CA ARG A 128 4.73 2.98 -10.45
C ARG A 128 6.10 3.04 -9.77
N ALA A 129 6.26 3.89 -8.75
CA ALA A 129 7.51 4.01 -8.01
C ALA A 129 7.95 2.68 -7.38
N ALA A 130 7.00 1.90 -6.86
CA ALA A 130 7.26 0.58 -6.29
C ALA A 130 7.69 -0.43 -7.36
N MET A 131 7.04 -0.43 -8.54
CA MET A 131 7.45 -1.28 -9.66
C MET A 131 8.86 -0.95 -10.13
N ASP A 132 9.19 0.33 -10.31
CA ASP A 132 10.53 0.80 -10.70
C ASP A 132 11.60 0.34 -9.68
N ALA A 133 11.29 0.38 -8.39
CA ALA A 133 12.19 -0.07 -7.34
C ALA A 133 12.42 -1.59 -7.36
N ILE A 134 11.35 -2.39 -7.52
CA ILE A 134 11.46 -3.85 -7.62
C ILE A 134 12.27 -4.27 -8.85
N ILE A 135 12.03 -3.65 -10.01
CA ILE A 135 12.75 -3.94 -11.26
C ILE A 135 14.25 -3.66 -11.13
N LYS A 136 14.65 -2.69 -10.31
CA LYS A 136 16.08 -2.43 -10.03
C LYS A 136 16.73 -3.49 -9.15
N LEU A 137 15.97 -4.24 -8.35
CA LEU A 137 16.49 -5.36 -7.54
C LEU A 137 16.69 -6.64 -8.35
N GLY A 138 16.00 -6.78 -9.49
CA GLY A 138 16.09 -7.94 -10.36
C GLY A 138 15.01 -7.94 -11.43
N ARG A 139 14.86 -9.04 -12.16
CA ARG A 139 13.83 -9.21 -13.19
C ARG A 139 12.72 -10.16 -12.70
N PRO A 140 11.67 -9.67 -12.04
CA PRO A 140 10.53 -10.51 -11.65
C PRO A 140 9.84 -11.09 -12.88
N ALA A 141 9.26 -12.28 -12.73
CA ALA A 141 8.42 -12.88 -13.77
C ALA A 141 7.10 -12.12 -13.92
N LYS A 142 6.53 -11.64 -12.80
CA LYS A 142 5.29 -10.88 -12.76
C LYS A 142 5.30 -9.93 -11.57
N ILE A 143 4.69 -8.75 -11.73
CA ILE A 143 4.37 -7.84 -10.63
C ILE A 143 2.85 -7.67 -10.60
N GLN A 144 2.25 -7.89 -9.45
CA GLN A 144 0.82 -7.71 -9.18
C GLN A 144 0.67 -6.67 -8.06
N LEU A 145 -0.49 -6.05 -7.98
CA LEU A 145 -0.81 -5.03 -6.98
C LEU A 145 -2.06 -5.44 -6.19
N ALA A 146 -1.95 -5.44 -4.87
CA ALA A 146 -3.04 -5.62 -3.93
C ALA A 146 -3.25 -4.33 -3.13
N VAL A 147 -4.49 -3.85 -3.05
CA VAL A 147 -4.85 -2.64 -2.31
C VAL A 147 -6.11 -2.84 -1.49
N ILE A 148 -6.18 -2.19 -0.35
CA ILE A 148 -7.39 -2.22 0.49
C ILE A 148 -8.51 -1.41 -0.17
N ILE A 149 -8.19 -0.22 -0.68
CA ILE A 149 -9.15 0.67 -1.32
C ILE A 149 -8.62 1.14 -2.66
N ASP A 150 -9.46 1.02 -3.67
CA ASP A 150 -9.33 1.72 -4.94
C ASP A 150 -10.31 2.90 -4.95
N ARG A 151 -9.78 4.14 -4.98
CA ARG A 151 -10.61 5.35 -4.97
C ARG A 151 -10.83 6.00 -6.34
N GLY A 152 -10.28 5.43 -7.40
CA GLY A 152 -10.33 6.02 -8.74
C GLY A 152 -9.29 7.14 -8.95
N HIS A 153 -9.57 8.04 -9.88
CA HIS A 153 -8.74 9.21 -10.23
C HIS A 153 -7.32 8.87 -10.70
N ARG A 154 -7.20 7.89 -11.60
CA ARG A 154 -5.90 7.50 -12.17
C ARG A 154 -5.30 8.62 -13.00
N GLU A 155 -4.01 8.85 -12.81
CA GLU A 155 -3.15 9.64 -13.70
C GLU A 155 -2.25 8.72 -14.56
N LEU A 156 -2.06 7.49 -14.13
CA LEU A 156 -1.29 6.46 -14.83
C LEU A 156 -2.19 5.25 -15.12
N PRO A 157 -1.97 4.50 -16.23
CA PRO A 157 -2.78 3.34 -16.61
C PRO A 157 -2.43 2.11 -15.74
N ILE A 158 -2.62 2.24 -14.42
CA ILE A 158 -2.31 1.21 -13.42
C ILE A 158 -3.60 0.77 -12.75
N CYS A 159 -3.84 -0.56 -12.75
CA CYS A 159 -4.94 -1.19 -12.05
C CYS A 159 -4.40 -2.20 -11.03
N ALA A 160 -5.08 -2.33 -9.89
CA ALA A 160 -4.76 -3.38 -8.94
C ALA A 160 -5.37 -4.72 -9.38
N ASN A 161 -4.63 -5.81 -9.13
CA ASN A 161 -5.09 -7.18 -9.38
C ASN A 161 -6.04 -7.65 -8.28
N TYR A 162 -5.79 -7.19 -7.05
CA TYR A 162 -6.56 -7.55 -5.86
C TYR A 162 -7.06 -6.26 -5.20
N VAL A 163 -8.37 -6.06 -5.15
CA VAL A 163 -8.98 -4.84 -4.61
C VAL A 163 -9.91 -5.20 -3.46
N GLY A 164 -9.63 -4.66 -2.29
CA GLY A 164 -10.47 -4.84 -1.11
C GLY A 164 -11.85 -4.20 -1.31
N LYS A 165 -11.90 -2.93 -1.68
CA LYS A 165 -13.14 -2.21 -1.94
C LYS A 165 -12.92 -1.06 -2.92
N ASN A 166 -13.82 -0.94 -3.91
CA ASN A 166 -13.89 0.24 -4.76
C ASN A 166 -14.73 1.31 -4.07
N ILE A 167 -14.14 2.48 -3.85
CA ILE A 167 -14.81 3.62 -3.20
C ILE A 167 -14.55 4.87 -4.06
N PRO A 168 -15.38 5.11 -5.08
CA PRO A 168 -15.29 6.35 -5.85
C PRO A 168 -15.44 7.56 -4.93
N THR A 169 -14.54 8.53 -5.08
CA THR A 169 -14.50 9.74 -4.27
C THR A 169 -14.54 10.97 -5.16
N SER A 170 -14.84 12.14 -4.61
CA SER A 170 -14.62 13.40 -5.30
C SER A 170 -13.15 13.82 -5.21
N SER A 171 -12.75 14.80 -6.00
CA SER A 171 -11.37 15.32 -6.01
C SER A 171 -10.96 16.01 -4.69
N ASP A 172 -11.94 16.56 -3.98
CA ASP A 172 -11.82 17.24 -2.69
C ASP A 172 -11.89 16.30 -1.48
N GLU A 173 -12.18 15.02 -1.72
CA GLU A 173 -12.22 13.99 -0.68
C GLU A 173 -10.88 13.25 -0.60
N PHE A 174 -10.54 12.78 0.59
CA PHE A 174 -9.33 12.02 0.89
C PHE A 174 -9.67 10.76 1.68
N VAL A 175 -9.14 9.62 1.25
CA VAL A 175 -9.30 8.33 1.95
C VAL A 175 -8.02 7.98 2.69
N SER A 176 -8.16 7.53 3.94
CA SER A 176 -7.05 7.03 4.76
C SER A 176 -7.43 5.69 5.38
N VAL A 177 -6.63 4.67 5.14
CA VAL A 177 -6.69 3.40 5.86
C VAL A 177 -5.80 3.52 7.09
N LYS A 178 -6.38 3.41 8.27
CA LYS A 178 -5.67 3.41 9.55
C LYS A 178 -5.24 1.98 9.88
N VAL A 179 -4.01 1.84 10.36
CA VAL A 179 -3.42 0.55 10.75
C VAL A 179 -2.92 0.64 12.18
N ASN A 180 -3.24 -0.37 13.01
CA ASN A 180 -2.96 -0.35 14.46
C ASN A 180 -1.51 0.01 14.80
N GLU A 181 -0.55 -0.56 14.09
CA GLU A 181 0.88 -0.37 14.35
C GLU A 181 1.35 1.08 14.15
N ILE A 182 0.62 1.86 13.34
CA ILE A 182 1.00 3.22 12.95
C ILE A 182 0.04 4.27 13.51
N ASP A 183 -1.26 3.98 13.43
CA ASP A 183 -2.32 4.96 13.69
C ASP A 183 -3.10 4.67 14.98
N GLY A 184 -2.83 3.56 15.68
CA GLY A 184 -3.58 3.14 16.87
C GLY A 184 -5.04 2.76 16.60
N ALA A 185 -5.42 2.56 15.34
CA ALA A 185 -6.76 2.21 14.91
C ALA A 185 -6.70 1.32 13.67
N PHE A 186 -7.74 0.50 13.45
CA PHE A 186 -7.85 -0.37 12.27
C PHE A 186 -9.21 -0.14 11.59
N ARG A 187 -9.23 0.81 10.66
CA ARG A 187 -10.44 1.22 9.92
C ARG A 187 -10.08 2.09 8.73
N ALA A 188 -11.02 2.32 7.83
CA ALA A 188 -10.84 3.32 6.78
C ALA A 188 -11.78 4.53 6.99
N GLU A 189 -11.25 5.70 6.75
CA GLU A 189 -11.93 6.98 6.94
C GLU A 189 -11.90 7.80 5.65
N LEU A 190 -13.02 8.46 5.39
CA LEU A 190 -13.14 9.47 4.34
C LEU A 190 -13.08 10.85 5.00
N TYR A 191 -12.26 11.71 4.47
CA TYR A 191 -12.12 13.11 4.88
C TYR A 191 -12.60 14.00 3.75
N LYS A 192 -13.30 15.07 4.10
CA LYS A 192 -13.73 16.11 3.18
C LYS A 192 -13.26 17.48 3.66
N ASN A 193 -12.68 18.25 2.74
CA ASN A 193 -12.42 19.67 3.02
C ASN A 193 -13.73 20.40 3.13
N SER A 194 -13.96 21.05 4.26
CA SER A 194 -15.16 21.87 4.56
C SER A 194 -15.00 23.25 3.94
#